data_d8582658bf13ec46948806ad06777a75
#
_entry.id   d8582658bf13ec46948806ad06777a75
#
_cell.length_a   1.000
_cell.length_b   1.000
_cell.length_c   1.000
_cell.angle_alpha   90.00
_cell.angle_beta   90.00
_cell.angle_gamma   90.00
#
_symmetry.space_group_name_H-M   'P 1'
#
loop_
_entity.id
_entity.type
_entity.pdbx_description
1 polymer ?
#
loop_
_entity_poly.entity_id
_entity_poly.type
_entity_poly.pdbx_seq_one_letter_code
_entity_poly.pdbx_strand_id
1 'polypeptide(L)'
;MKVKEADTPVHFPKGRFWRKKQRKSNHKKKNLLDNPYIKLESKDDFKALMGKIKWIFSHAKPVIPYLIFCIILNVIFALIGIFNVVVSKSLIDSAIAGNQSDVMKWLTIMITITLFNMCISPITSFLSTHSSMKLSQGIQRKIYKHVEYSDWLESSKIHSVSLLTRITSDVGNISSTILGTIPSLVSLTVTLVGSFYTLISWAPSIALVAVFIGPFMVIIGRIFSKKLKELYKAAQEEDVKYRSFMQESIQNIMIVKTFCMEKINMGRLEDIQNNKYKIAMKNTKFSVLTSMSMSFCSSLAYFTIFIWGILNITKGVTTYGTFTGMLQLYSKVQAPFSSLAGMIPGFIGTIAAAERLMEIEALPLEKAGTTENTEKFTKPDIEFKGVTFGYKENTTILDNINLTIPSGETIAFVGPSGEGKTTIIRLLLSLINPQEGTAALREEDIYEEFTRDHRHLISYVPQGNTLFSGTIRDNLKYGNHDASDEMIKEALKNACALDFVEELEEGLNTAIGERGVGISEGQAQRVAIARSFLREKPILILDEATSALDPETEVKVLKSIKSLNPKPTCIIITHRPSALNICNRIIKLEKGRLREVSRDSIYEVASELV
;
A
#
# COMPACT_ATOMS: atom_id res chain seq x y z
N MET A 1 14.87 -44.78 -34.55
CA MET A 1 15.73 -45.08 -33.40
C MET A 1 14.99 -44.55 -32.16
N LYS A 2 14.33 -45.45 -31.40
CA LYS A 2 13.51 -45.13 -30.24
C LYS A 2 14.43 -45.08 -29.02
N VAL A 3 14.53 -43.93 -28.35
CA VAL A 3 15.18 -43.77 -27.04
C VAL A 3 14.16 -44.16 -25.97
N LYS A 4 14.47 -45.23 -25.21
CA LYS A 4 13.70 -45.65 -24.03
C LYS A 4 13.99 -44.71 -22.89
N GLU A 5 12.95 -44.03 -22.37
CA GLU A 5 12.96 -43.42 -21.05
C GLU A 5 12.99 -44.50 -19.99
N ALA A 6 13.97 -44.42 -19.09
CA ALA A 6 14.08 -45.27 -17.92
C ALA A 6 13.49 -44.54 -16.72
N ASP A 7 12.24 -44.82 -16.40
CA ASP A 7 11.60 -44.46 -15.12
C ASP A 7 12.11 -45.37 -14.01
N THR A 8 12.99 -44.83 -13.16
CA THR A 8 13.27 -45.43 -11.85
C THR A 8 12.81 -44.42 -10.77
N PRO A 9 11.84 -44.80 -9.92
CA PRO A 9 11.42 -43.92 -8.81
C PRO A 9 12.50 -43.92 -7.73
N VAL A 10 13.13 -42.76 -7.49
CA VAL A 10 14.02 -42.55 -6.36
C VAL A 10 13.18 -42.48 -5.08
N HIS A 11 13.25 -43.53 -4.28
CA HIS A 11 12.61 -43.65 -2.98
C HIS A 11 13.44 -42.91 -1.94
N PHE A 12 12.99 -41.76 -1.46
CA PHE A 12 13.59 -41.08 -0.31
C PHE A 12 12.97 -41.56 0.98
N PRO A 13 13.77 -41.90 2.03
CA PRO A 13 13.26 -42.34 3.32
C PRO A 13 12.50 -41.21 4.02
N LYS A 14 11.30 -41.52 4.49
CA LYS A 14 10.48 -40.61 5.33
C LYS A 14 11.22 -40.31 6.63
N GLY A 15 11.97 -39.21 6.65
CA GLY A 15 12.71 -38.76 7.82
C GLY A 15 11.77 -38.34 8.97
N ARG A 16 11.78 -39.14 10.04
CA ARG A 16 11.07 -38.91 11.32
C ARG A 16 11.58 -37.70 12.13
N PHE A 17 12.39 -36.82 11.57
CA PHE A 17 13.11 -35.79 12.35
C PHE A 17 12.40 -34.44 12.49
N TRP A 18 11.31 -34.18 11.74
CA TRP A 18 10.66 -32.85 11.74
C TRP A 18 9.40 -32.75 12.62
N ARG A 19 9.00 -33.79 13.35
CA ARG A 19 7.77 -33.76 14.18
C ARG A 19 7.96 -33.39 15.65
N LYS A 20 9.16 -33.05 16.13
CA LYS A 20 9.40 -32.83 17.59
C LYS A 20 9.78 -31.40 18.01
N LYS A 21 9.72 -30.39 17.16
CA LYS A 21 10.05 -28.99 17.54
C LYS A 21 8.93 -27.94 17.38
N GLN A 22 7.68 -28.40 17.24
CA GLN A 22 6.51 -27.49 17.22
C GLN A 22 5.67 -27.55 18.52
N ARG A 23 6.25 -27.96 19.63
CA ARG A 23 5.59 -27.82 20.94
C ARG A 23 6.43 -26.91 21.84
N LYS A 24 5.89 -25.73 22.14
CA LYS A 24 6.31 -24.64 23.03
C LYS A 24 7.02 -23.45 22.30
N SER A 25 6.23 -22.68 21.61
CA SER A 25 6.33 -21.22 21.58
C SER A 25 4.90 -20.70 21.54
N ASN A 26 4.26 -20.66 22.70
CA ASN A 26 3.01 -19.92 22.92
C ASN A 26 3.33 -18.43 23.04
N HIS A 27 3.88 -17.82 22.01
CA HIS A 27 3.64 -16.42 21.76
C HIS A 27 2.37 -16.34 20.91
N LYS A 28 1.32 -15.78 21.51
CA LYS A 28 0.12 -15.34 20.82
C LYS A 28 0.52 -14.48 19.62
N LYS A 29 0.84 -15.13 18.49
CA LYS A 29 0.63 -14.49 17.19
C LYS A 29 -0.88 -14.24 17.16
N LYS A 30 -1.30 -13.01 17.44
CA LYS A 30 -2.59 -12.50 17.00
C LYS A 30 -2.62 -12.79 15.51
N ASN A 31 -3.30 -13.86 15.12
CA ASN A 31 -3.52 -14.16 13.70
C ASN A 31 -4.22 -12.95 13.13
N LEU A 32 -3.60 -12.28 12.16
CA LEU A 32 -4.20 -11.20 11.37
C LEU A 32 -5.55 -11.59 10.73
N LEU A 33 -5.94 -12.87 10.85
CA LEU A 33 -7.16 -13.46 10.30
C LEU A 33 -8.24 -13.77 11.34
N ASP A 34 -7.94 -13.63 12.64
CA ASP A 34 -8.96 -13.54 13.68
C ASP A 34 -9.49 -12.10 13.75
N ASN A 35 -9.95 -11.64 12.61
CA ASN A 35 -10.62 -10.37 12.54
C ASN A 35 -12.06 -10.61 13.01
N PRO A 36 -12.43 -10.18 14.23
CA PRO A 36 -13.80 -10.22 14.70
C PRO A 36 -14.56 -9.08 14.02
N TYR A 37 -14.73 -9.15 12.66
CA TYR A 37 -15.57 -8.20 11.97
C TYR A 37 -16.99 -8.33 12.52
N ILE A 38 -17.32 -7.33 13.33
CA ILE A 38 -18.65 -7.03 13.85
C ILE A 38 -19.21 -8.15 14.74
N LYS A 39 -18.51 -8.49 15.80
CA LYS A 39 -19.17 -8.74 17.06
C LYS A 39 -19.31 -7.38 17.74
N LEU A 40 -20.42 -6.73 17.54
CA LEU A 40 -20.86 -5.58 18.33
C LEU A 40 -21.29 -6.10 19.72
N GLU A 41 -20.36 -6.68 20.47
CA GLU A 41 -20.63 -7.24 21.79
C GLU A 41 -20.39 -6.20 22.90
N SER A 42 -19.70 -5.09 22.58
CA SER A 42 -19.47 -4.02 23.55
C SER A 42 -19.76 -2.62 22.98
N LYS A 43 -20.07 -1.67 23.89
CA LYS A 43 -20.20 -0.23 23.54
C LYS A 43 -18.88 0.31 22.95
N ASP A 44 -17.76 -0.26 23.31
CA ASP A 44 -16.43 0.17 22.84
C ASP A 44 -16.18 -0.23 21.38
N ASP A 45 -16.67 -1.40 20.92
CA ASP A 45 -16.58 -1.81 19.52
C ASP A 45 -17.43 -0.91 18.62
N PHE A 46 -18.61 -0.51 19.09
CA PHE A 46 -19.46 0.45 18.37
C PHE A 46 -18.80 1.83 18.26
N LYS A 47 -18.17 2.30 19.34
CA LYS A 47 -17.44 3.59 19.36
C LYS A 47 -16.24 3.56 18.42
N ALA A 48 -15.49 2.46 18.38
CA ALA A 48 -14.38 2.25 17.45
C ALA A 48 -14.85 2.25 16.00
N LEU A 49 -15.95 1.55 15.68
CA LEU A 49 -16.55 1.55 14.35
C LEU A 49 -16.99 2.97 13.94
N MET A 50 -17.65 3.69 14.85
CA MET A 50 -18.08 5.07 14.59
C MET A 50 -16.87 6.01 14.36
N GLY A 51 -15.77 5.78 15.07
CA GLY A 51 -14.50 6.48 14.83
C GLY A 51 -13.97 6.28 13.42
N LYS A 52 -13.96 5.03 12.92
CA LYS A 52 -13.53 4.70 11.55
C LYS A 52 -14.45 5.34 10.49
N ILE A 53 -15.77 5.29 10.70
CA ILE A 53 -16.74 5.94 9.82
C ILE A 53 -16.53 7.46 9.82
N LYS A 54 -16.35 8.08 10.98
CA LYS A 54 -16.07 9.52 11.09
C LYS A 54 -14.80 9.91 10.36
N TRP A 55 -13.74 9.08 10.45
CA TRP A 55 -12.48 9.28 9.74
C TRP A 55 -12.71 9.26 8.22
N ILE A 56 -13.44 8.25 7.69
CA ILE A 56 -13.79 8.14 6.27
C ILE A 56 -14.49 9.42 5.79
N PHE A 57 -15.54 9.87 6.51
CA PHE A 57 -16.28 11.07 6.13
C PHE A 57 -15.47 12.36 6.27
N SER A 58 -14.52 12.44 7.22
CA SER A 58 -13.65 13.60 7.37
C SER A 58 -12.75 13.81 6.14
N HIS A 59 -12.29 12.72 5.53
CA HIS A 59 -11.49 12.76 4.30
C HIS A 59 -12.34 12.95 3.03
N ALA A 60 -13.63 12.61 3.10
CA ALA A 60 -14.58 12.83 2.01
C ALA A 60 -15.08 14.28 1.90
N LYS A 61 -14.80 15.16 2.88
CA LYS A 61 -15.30 16.55 2.89
C LYS A 61 -15.17 17.28 1.55
N PRO A 62 -14.02 17.23 0.82
CA PRO A 62 -13.87 17.95 -0.44
C PRO A 62 -14.80 17.47 -1.55
N VAL A 63 -15.31 16.24 -1.48
CA VAL A 63 -16.16 15.62 -2.50
C VAL A 63 -17.62 15.48 -2.06
N ILE A 64 -17.99 15.95 -0.85
CA ILE A 64 -19.37 15.90 -0.35
C ILE A 64 -20.38 16.54 -1.33
N PRO A 65 -20.14 17.71 -1.93
CA PRO A 65 -21.09 18.30 -2.88
C PRO A 65 -21.35 17.38 -4.08
N TYR A 66 -20.31 16.73 -4.61
CA TYR A 66 -20.42 15.77 -5.70
C TYR A 66 -21.14 14.49 -5.25
N LEU A 67 -20.88 14.02 -4.03
CA LEU A 67 -21.56 12.87 -3.46
C LEU A 67 -23.07 13.12 -3.35
N ILE A 68 -23.47 14.28 -2.81
CA ILE A 68 -24.89 14.67 -2.70
C ILE A 68 -25.53 14.73 -4.08
N PHE A 69 -24.85 15.36 -5.05
CA PHE A 69 -25.36 15.44 -6.42
C PHE A 69 -25.53 14.04 -7.05
N CYS A 70 -24.55 13.14 -6.88
CA CYS A 70 -24.67 11.75 -7.32
C CYS A 70 -25.82 11.01 -6.64
N ILE A 71 -26.05 11.23 -5.35
CA ILE A 71 -27.17 10.64 -4.63
C ILE A 71 -28.51 11.13 -5.21
N ILE A 72 -28.65 12.44 -5.42
CA ILE A 72 -29.87 13.03 -6.00
C ILE A 72 -30.15 12.42 -7.38
N LEU A 73 -29.14 12.36 -8.26
CA LEU A 73 -29.30 11.77 -9.58
C LEU A 73 -29.70 10.28 -9.51
N ASN A 74 -29.06 9.51 -8.62
CA ASN A 74 -29.42 8.09 -8.44
C ASN A 74 -30.84 7.92 -7.90
N VAL A 75 -31.32 8.81 -7.03
CA VAL A 75 -32.71 8.84 -6.55
C VAL A 75 -33.67 9.16 -7.71
N ILE A 76 -33.35 10.15 -8.53
CA ILE A 76 -34.14 10.49 -9.72
C ILE A 76 -34.22 9.28 -10.66
N PHE A 77 -33.11 8.60 -10.93
CA PHE A 77 -33.10 7.38 -11.74
C PHE A 77 -33.98 6.26 -11.16
N ALA A 78 -33.91 6.08 -9.83
CA ALA A 78 -34.79 5.10 -9.17
C ALA A 78 -36.27 5.42 -9.34
N LEU A 79 -36.66 6.69 -9.15
CA LEU A 79 -38.05 7.13 -9.34
C LEU A 79 -38.49 7.02 -10.79
N ILE A 80 -37.66 7.44 -11.75
CA ILE A 80 -37.93 7.27 -13.18
C ILE A 80 -38.08 5.79 -13.53
N GLY A 81 -37.24 4.92 -12.95
CA GLY A 81 -37.35 3.48 -13.15
C GLY A 81 -38.66 2.87 -12.63
N ILE A 82 -39.24 3.39 -11.54
CA ILE A 82 -40.55 2.99 -11.04
C ILE A 82 -41.65 3.58 -11.93
N PHE A 83 -41.55 4.87 -12.30
CA PHE A 83 -42.48 5.54 -13.17
C PHE A 83 -42.60 4.85 -14.55
N ASN A 84 -41.50 4.35 -15.09
CA ASN A 84 -41.45 3.60 -16.34
C ASN A 84 -42.34 2.34 -16.30
N VAL A 85 -42.53 1.69 -15.14
CA VAL A 85 -43.46 0.57 -14.98
C VAL A 85 -44.89 1.05 -15.08
N VAL A 86 -45.21 2.22 -14.53
CA VAL A 86 -46.57 2.84 -14.65
C VAL A 86 -46.86 3.20 -16.09
N VAL A 87 -45.88 3.78 -16.82
CA VAL A 87 -45.98 4.08 -18.25
C VAL A 87 -46.19 2.82 -19.07
N SER A 88 -45.42 1.76 -18.80
CA SER A 88 -45.56 0.45 -19.48
C SER A 88 -46.95 -0.16 -19.27
N LYS A 89 -47.47 -0.12 -18.02
CA LYS A 89 -48.82 -0.54 -17.71
C LYS A 89 -49.85 0.23 -18.55
N SER A 90 -49.78 1.57 -18.50
CA SER A 90 -50.76 2.43 -19.18
C SER A 90 -50.72 2.29 -20.70
N LEU A 91 -49.54 2.09 -21.27
CA LEU A 91 -49.33 1.83 -22.69
C LEU A 91 -50.06 0.53 -23.13
N ILE A 92 -49.85 -0.55 -22.35
CA ILE A 92 -50.46 -1.85 -22.64
C ILE A 92 -52.00 -1.78 -22.51
N ASP A 93 -52.52 -1.17 -21.45
CA ASP A 93 -53.94 -1.03 -21.21
C ASP A 93 -54.61 -0.18 -22.32
N SER A 94 -53.98 0.92 -22.74
CA SER A 94 -54.46 1.76 -23.85
C SER A 94 -54.45 1.01 -25.20
N ALA A 95 -53.45 0.17 -25.45
CA ALA A 95 -53.33 -0.63 -26.65
C ALA A 95 -54.47 -1.70 -26.73
N ILE A 96 -54.77 -2.34 -25.61
CA ILE A 96 -55.87 -3.32 -25.52
C ILE A 96 -57.25 -2.63 -25.67
N ALA A 97 -57.40 -1.42 -25.12
CA ALA A 97 -58.63 -0.63 -25.27
C ALA A 97 -58.82 -0.05 -26.68
N GLY A 98 -57.84 -0.19 -27.58
CA GLY A 98 -57.89 0.34 -28.95
C GLY A 98 -57.78 1.86 -29.05
N ASN A 99 -57.37 2.56 -27.98
CA ASN A 99 -57.26 4.01 -27.96
C ASN A 99 -55.89 4.47 -28.52
N GLN A 100 -55.85 4.72 -29.82
CA GLN A 100 -54.64 5.07 -30.56
C GLN A 100 -53.97 6.39 -30.05
N SER A 101 -54.75 7.37 -29.60
CA SER A 101 -54.26 8.63 -29.07
C SER A 101 -53.47 8.42 -27.78
N ASP A 102 -54.01 7.63 -26.84
CA ASP A 102 -53.34 7.35 -25.58
C ASP A 102 -52.09 6.45 -25.76
N VAL A 103 -52.14 5.51 -26.71
CA VAL A 103 -50.98 4.69 -27.09
C VAL A 103 -49.82 5.59 -27.55
N MET A 104 -50.07 6.54 -28.47
CA MET A 104 -49.03 7.46 -28.94
C MET A 104 -48.50 8.35 -27.82
N LYS A 105 -49.33 8.81 -26.91
CA LYS A 105 -48.95 9.59 -25.74
C LYS A 105 -47.98 8.81 -24.83
N TRP A 106 -48.37 7.60 -24.41
CA TRP A 106 -47.53 6.79 -23.51
C TRP A 106 -46.25 6.29 -24.17
N LEU A 107 -46.29 5.99 -25.48
CA LEU A 107 -45.12 5.65 -26.27
C LEU A 107 -44.13 6.81 -26.32
N THR A 108 -44.61 8.04 -26.57
CA THR A 108 -43.76 9.24 -26.57
C THR A 108 -43.09 9.46 -25.22
N ILE A 109 -43.84 9.31 -24.12
CA ILE A 109 -43.28 9.41 -22.76
C ILE A 109 -42.21 8.33 -22.52
N MET A 110 -42.45 7.09 -22.93
CA MET A 110 -41.49 5.99 -22.77
C MET A 110 -40.18 6.24 -23.55
N ILE A 111 -40.29 6.71 -24.80
CA ILE A 111 -39.15 7.07 -25.63
C ILE A 111 -38.36 8.23 -24.98
N THR A 112 -39.09 9.28 -24.52
CA THR A 112 -38.45 10.44 -23.85
C THR A 112 -37.68 10.01 -22.60
N ILE A 113 -38.27 9.15 -21.76
CA ILE A 113 -37.59 8.61 -20.57
C ILE A 113 -36.36 7.81 -20.97
N THR A 114 -36.44 6.99 -22.02
CA THR A 114 -35.29 6.19 -22.48
C THR A 114 -34.17 7.06 -23.00
N LEU A 115 -34.48 8.06 -23.82
CA LEU A 115 -33.49 9.03 -24.33
C LEU A 115 -32.86 9.84 -23.19
N PHE A 116 -33.67 10.29 -22.23
CA PHE A 116 -33.19 11.00 -21.05
C PHE A 116 -32.20 10.15 -20.24
N ASN A 117 -32.55 8.89 -19.96
CA ASN A 117 -31.63 7.97 -19.27
C ASN A 117 -30.35 7.71 -20.06
N MET A 118 -30.46 7.56 -21.38
CA MET A 118 -29.33 7.36 -22.27
C MET A 118 -28.34 8.55 -22.25
N CYS A 119 -28.87 9.78 -22.19
CA CYS A 119 -28.04 10.99 -22.14
C CYS A 119 -27.41 11.25 -20.75
N ILE A 120 -28.15 10.97 -19.66
CA ILE A 120 -27.68 11.32 -18.32
C ILE A 120 -26.76 10.24 -17.72
N SER A 121 -26.95 8.97 -18.08
CA SER A 121 -26.13 7.87 -17.56
C SER A 121 -24.62 8.06 -17.79
N PRO A 122 -24.13 8.47 -18.98
CA PRO A 122 -22.71 8.78 -19.19
C PRO A 122 -22.21 9.95 -18.32
N ILE A 123 -23.05 10.97 -18.14
CA ILE A 123 -22.70 12.16 -17.33
C ILE A 123 -22.51 11.77 -15.88
N THR A 124 -23.40 10.93 -15.33
CA THR A 124 -23.26 10.43 -13.95
C THR A 124 -22.03 9.56 -13.79
N SER A 125 -21.73 8.70 -14.77
CA SER A 125 -20.53 7.85 -14.77
C SER A 125 -19.26 8.70 -14.80
N PHE A 126 -19.18 9.68 -15.69
CA PHE A 126 -18.03 10.59 -15.76
C PHE A 126 -17.83 11.38 -14.46
N LEU A 127 -18.90 11.94 -13.91
CA LEU A 127 -18.84 12.71 -12.67
C LEU A 127 -18.42 11.84 -11.47
N SER A 128 -18.96 10.63 -11.39
CA SER A 128 -18.60 9.66 -10.33
C SER A 128 -17.12 9.29 -10.43
N THR A 129 -16.63 8.98 -11.63
CA THR A 129 -15.22 8.63 -11.86
C THR A 129 -14.30 9.82 -11.55
N HIS A 130 -14.61 11.01 -12.04
CA HIS A 130 -13.83 12.23 -11.76
C HIS A 130 -13.72 12.48 -10.24
N SER A 131 -14.85 12.42 -9.55
CA SER A 131 -14.90 12.64 -8.10
C SER A 131 -14.15 11.56 -7.32
N SER A 132 -14.25 10.29 -7.75
CA SER A 132 -13.54 9.18 -7.16
C SER A 132 -12.02 9.32 -7.31
N MET A 133 -11.57 9.71 -8.49
CA MET A 133 -10.15 10.00 -8.76
C MET A 133 -9.64 11.15 -7.88
N LYS A 134 -10.39 12.26 -7.82
CA LYS A 134 -10.03 13.43 -7.01
C LYS A 134 -9.95 13.09 -5.51
N LEU A 135 -10.89 12.31 -5.00
CA LEU A 135 -10.86 11.83 -3.61
C LEU A 135 -9.66 10.92 -3.36
N SER A 136 -9.45 9.95 -4.25
CA SER A 136 -8.33 9.00 -4.15
C SER A 136 -6.99 9.73 -4.12
N GLN A 137 -6.76 10.64 -5.08
CA GLN A 137 -5.53 11.45 -5.14
C GLN A 137 -5.34 12.33 -3.89
N GLY A 138 -6.43 12.90 -3.35
CA GLY A 138 -6.39 13.71 -2.13
C GLY A 138 -5.94 12.92 -0.92
N ILE A 139 -6.51 11.72 -0.71
CA ILE A 139 -6.15 10.82 0.39
C ILE A 139 -4.72 10.30 0.18
N GLN A 140 -4.38 9.82 -1.03
CA GLN A 140 -3.03 9.32 -1.35
C GLN A 140 -1.96 10.35 -1.06
N ARG A 141 -2.14 11.59 -1.52
CA ARG A 141 -1.19 12.69 -1.30
C ARG A 141 -1.02 12.99 0.19
N LYS A 142 -2.11 12.98 0.96
CA LYS A 142 -2.07 13.24 2.41
C LYS A 142 -1.32 12.12 3.16
N ILE A 143 -1.64 10.86 2.85
CA ILE A 143 -1.00 9.69 3.48
C ILE A 143 0.48 9.61 3.09
N TYR A 144 0.80 9.81 1.80
CA TYR A 144 2.16 9.81 1.30
C TYR A 144 3.02 10.88 2.00
N LYS A 145 2.49 12.12 2.08
CA LYS A 145 3.14 13.19 2.84
C LYS A 145 3.38 12.80 4.31
N HIS A 146 2.39 12.16 4.96
CA HIS A 146 2.54 11.73 6.35
C HIS A 146 3.65 10.68 6.50
N VAL A 147 3.74 9.71 5.57
CA VAL A 147 4.81 8.70 5.56
C VAL A 147 6.19 9.34 5.38
N GLU A 148 6.33 10.33 4.48
CA GLU A 148 7.61 11.02 4.25
C GLU A 148 8.12 11.79 5.48
N TYR A 149 7.20 12.29 6.30
CA TYR A 149 7.53 13.05 7.51
C TYR A 149 7.39 12.24 8.81
N SER A 150 7.04 10.95 8.73
CA SER A 150 6.92 10.09 9.89
C SER A 150 8.29 9.63 10.40
N ASP A 151 8.36 9.35 11.70
CA ASP A 151 9.54 8.78 12.33
C ASP A 151 10.05 7.56 11.55
N TRP A 152 11.34 7.59 11.20
CA TRP A 152 11.96 6.56 10.36
C TRP A 152 11.92 5.18 11.00
N LEU A 153 12.13 5.10 12.33
CA LEU A 153 12.18 3.83 13.05
C LEU A 153 10.81 3.15 13.05
N GLU A 154 9.74 3.90 13.27
CA GLU A 154 8.39 3.38 13.27
C GLU A 154 7.91 3.03 11.85
N SER A 155 8.20 3.89 10.87
CA SER A 155 7.83 3.64 9.47
C SER A 155 8.59 2.47 8.86
N SER A 156 9.85 2.25 9.23
CA SER A 156 10.67 1.12 8.75
C SER A 156 10.18 -0.26 9.21
N LYS A 157 9.34 -0.32 10.25
CA LYS A 157 8.69 -1.57 10.70
C LYS A 157 7.62 -2.06 9.71
N ILE A 158 7.13 -1.18 8.84
CA ILE A 158 6.12 -1.50 7.83
C ILE A 158 6.82 -1.77 6.50
N HIS A 159 6.62 -2.96 5.93
CA HIS A 159 7.19 -3.30 4.63
C HIS A 159 6.71 -2.34 3.52
N SER A 160 7.61 -1.88 2.64
CA SER A 160 7.33 -0.95 1.54
C SER A 160 6.18 -1.40 0.62
N VAL A 161 6.12 -2.70 0.29
CA VAL A 161 5.02 -3.28 -0.50
C VAL A 161 3.67 -3.16 0.23
N SER A 162 3.66 -3.29 1.56
CA SER A 162 2.45 -3.09 2.37
C SER A 162 2.02 -1.63 2.36
N LEU A 163 2.96 -0.69 2.49
CA LEU A 163 2.68 0.76 2.39
C LEU A 163 2.11 1.12 1.02
N LEU A 164 2.72 0.64 -0.07
CA LEU A 164 2.24 0.86 -1.42
C LEU A 164 0.80 0.33 -1.61
N THR A 165 0.52 -0.89 -1.13
CA THR A 165 -0.82 -1.49 -1.20
C THR A 165 -1.84 -0.67 -0.41
N ARG A 166 -1.49 -0.18 0.78
CA ARG A 166 -2.36 0.66 1.60
C ARG A 166 -2.65 2.01 0.91
N ILE A 167 -1.63 2.66 0.36
CA ILE A 167 -1.78 3.96 -0.33
C ILE A 167 -2.56 3.82 -1.64
N THR A 168 -2.45 2.71 -2.36
CA THR A 168 -3.14 2.52 -3.64
C THR A 168 -4.48 1.82 -3.50
N SER A 169 -4.47 0.54 -3.11
CA SER A 169 -5.66 -0.32 -3.10
C SER A 169 -6.64 0.04 -1.98
N ASP A 170 -6.16 0.31 -0.75
CA ASP A 170 -7.06 0.64 0.35
C ASP A 170 -7.75 1.99 0.15
N VAL A 171 -7.03 2.99 -0.37
CA VAL A 171 -7.61 4.28 -0.75
C VAL A 171 -8.62 4.11 -1.89
N GLY A 172 -8.32 3.27 -2.89
CA GLY A 172 -9.25 2.94 -3.96
C GLY A 172 -10.56 2.32 -3.44
N ASN A 173 -10.46 1.37 -2.51
CA ASN A 173 -11.62 0.74 -1.86
C ASN A 173 -12.50 1.76 -1.11
N ILE A 174 -11.88 2.68 -0.38
CA ILE A 174 -12.62 3.74 0.34
C ILE A 174 -13.31 4.67 -0.66
N SER A 175 -12.61 5.12 -1.69
CA SER A 175 -13.16 6.04 -2.69
C SER A 175 -14.32 5.42 -3.47
N SER A 176 -14.21 4.15 -3.86
CA SER A 176 -15.28 3.41 -4.55
C SER A 176 -16.51 3.16 -3.65
N THR A 177 -16.29 2.94 -2.36
CA THR A 177 -17.41 2.78 -1.41
C THR A 177 -18.15 4.10 -1.21
N ILE A 178 -17.44 5.21 -1.03
CA ILE A 178 -18.08 6.52 -0.81
C ILE A 178 -18.88 6.96 -2.04
N LEU A 179 -18.29 6.91 -3.23
CA LEU A 179 -18.90 7.48 -4.45
C LEU A 179 -19.65 6.47 -5.31
N GLY A 180 -19.45 5.18 -5.07
CA GLY A 180 -20.19 4.11 -5.76
C GLY A 180 -21.23 3.44 -4.87
N THR A 181 -20.78 2.86 -3.74
CA THR A 181 -21.64 2.01 -2.92
C THR A 181 -22.69 2.79 -2.13
N ILE A 182 -22.35 3.97 -1.57
CA ILE A 182 -23.30 4.79 -0.78
C ILE A 182 -24.44 5.33 -1.67
N PRO A 183 -24.21 5.96 -2.84
CA PRO A 183 -25.28 6.39 -3.71
C PRO A 183 -26.15 5.22 -4.20
N SER A 184 -25.55 4.08 -4.51
CA SER A 184 -26.26 2.87 -4.92
C SER A 184 -27.17 2.32 -3.81
N LEU A 185 -26.71 2.36 -2.54
CA LEU A 185 -27.50 1.95 -1.38
C LEU A 185 -28.76 2.80 -1.25
N VAL A 186 -28.62 4.13 -1.38
CA VAL A 186 -29.77 5.04 -1.33
C VAL A 186 -30.74 4.76 -2.49
N SER A 187 -30.22 4.61 -3.71
CA SER A 187 -31.03 4.30 -4.89
C SER A 187 -31.80 2.97 -4.75
N LEU A 188 -31.13 1.91 -4.26
CA LEU A 188 -31.75 0.60 -4.02
C LEU A 188 -32.86 0.68 -2.96
N THR A 189 -32.63 1.49 -1.90
CA THR A 189 -33.64 1.71 -0.86
C THR A 189 -34.86 2.44 -1.42
N VAL A 190 -34.67 3.48 -2.22
CA VAL A 190 -35.76 4.23 -2.88
C VAL A 190 -36.48 3.32 -3.86
N THR A 191 -35.77 2.51 -4.65
CA THR A 191 -36.37 1.55 -5.57
C THR A 191 -37.22 0.52 -4.83
N LEU A 192 -36.72 -0.03 -3.72
CA LEU A 192 -37.43 -1.01 -2.90
C LEU A 192 -38.73 -0.41 -2.33
N VAL A 193 -38.61 0.72 -1.63
CA VAL A 193 -39.76 1.38 -0.97
C VAL A 193 -40.79 1.84 -2.00
N GLY A 194 -40.34 2.50 -3.06
CA GLY A 194 -41.25 3.02 -4.09
C GLY A 194 -41.92 1.91 -4.91
N SER A 195 -41.21 0.84 -5.28
CA SER A 195 -41.78 -0.30 -5.96
C SER A 195 -42.78 -1.06 -5.07
N PHE A 196 -42.46 -1.18 -3.79
CA PHE A 196 -43.34 -1.80 -2.81
C PHE A 196 -44.65 -0.98 -2.60
N TYR A 197 -44.52 0.35 -2.45
CA TYR A 197 -45.67 1.26 -2.34
C TYR A 197 -46.59 1.16 -3.59
N THR A 198 -45.98 1.17 -4.79
CA THR A 198 -46.75 1.02 -6.04
C THR A 198 -47.44 -0.36 -6.14
N LEU A 199 -46.77 -1.42 -5.68
CA LEU A 199 -47.35 -2.77 -5.68
C LEU A 199 -48.55 -2.88 -4.72
N ILE A 200 -48.46 -2.27 -3.52
CA ILE A 200 -49.58 -2.22 -2.56
C ILE A 200 -50.77 -1.49 -3.17
N SER A 201 -50.54 -0.38 -3.86
CA SER A 201 -51.63 0.43 -4.44
C SER A 201 -52.37 -0.30 -5.58
N TRP A 202 -51.72 -1.23 -6.29
CA TRP A 202 -52.32 -1.97 -7.38
C TRP A 202 -52.92 -3.31 -6.95
N ALA A 203 -52.25 -4.02 -6.03
CA ALA A 203 -52.69 -5.34 -5.57
C ALA A 203 -52.18 -5.62 -4.14
N PRO A 204 -52.94 -5.24 -3.11
CA PRO A 204 -52.55 -5.44 -1.70
C PRO A 204 -52.24 -6.91 -1.35
N SER A 205 -53.01 -7.85 -1.94
CA SER A 205 -52.81 -9.29 -1.71
C SER A 205 -51.47 -9.81 -2.24
N ILE A 206 -50.97 -9.27 -3.35
CA ILE A 206 -49.64 -9.63 -3.89
C ILE A 206 -48.51 -8.94 -3.11
N ALA A 207 -48.74 -7.73 -2.65
CA ALA A 207 -47.78 -7.04 -1.82
C ALA A 207 -47.42 -7.85 -0.54
N LEU A 208 -48.42 -8.55 0.04
CA LEU A 208 -48.18 -9.48 1.15
C LEU A 208 -47.23 -10.62 0.76
N VAL A 209 -47.40 -11.21 -0.42
CA VAL A 209 -46.48 -12.24 -0.92
C VAL A 209 -45.05 -11.70 -1.01
N ALA A 210 -44.85 -10.48 -1.56
CA ALA A 210 -43.54 -9.84 -1.67
C ALA A 210 -42.92 -9.54 -0.28
N VAL A 211 -43.74 -9.15 0.73
CA VAL A 211 -43.29 -8.93 2.12
C VAL A 211 -42.76 -10.22 2.74
N PHE A 212 -43.41 -11.35 2.54
CA PHE A 212 -42.95 -12.62 3.14
C PHE A 212 -41.71 -13.19 2.46
N ILE A 213 -41.52 -12.97 1.16
CA ILE A 213 -40.38 -13.49 0.40
C ILE A 213 -39.08 -12.83 0.83
N GLY A 214 -39.05 -11.51 1.07
CA GLY A 214 -37.86 -10.78 1.48
C GLY A 214 -37.20 -11.37 2.76
N PRO A 215 -37.93 -11.42 3.89
CA PRO A 215 -37.44 -12.06 5.13
C PRO A 215 -37.10 -13.54 4.94
N PHE A 216 -37.86 -14.28 4.13
CA PHE A 216 -37.57 -15.69 3.87
C PHE A 216 -36.26 -15.88 3.13
N MET A 217 -35.95 -15.03 2.13
CA MET A 217 -34.63 -15.01 1.48
C MET A 217 -33.51 -14.64 2.43
N VAL A 218 -33.73 -13.70 3.36
CA VAL A 218 -32.75 -13.34 4.39
C VAL A 218 -32.50 -14.52 5.32
N ILE A 219 -33.53 -15.28 5.70
CA ILE A 219 -33.38 -16.48 6.54
C ILE A 219 -32.54 -17.55 5.80
N ILE A 220 -32.86 -17.84 4.53
CA ILE A 220 -32.06 -18.76 3.71
C ILE A 220 -30.64 -18.27 3.61
N GLY A 221 -30.41 -17.01 3.28
CA GLY A 221 -29.09 -16.41 3.23
C GLY A 221 -28.31 -16.58 4.54
N ARG A 222 -29.00 -16.44 5.69
CA ARG A 222 -28.39 -16.59 7.02
C ARG A 222 -27.99 -18.05 7.32
N ILE A 223 -28.80 -19.02 6.88
CA ILE A 223 -28.49 -20.45 7.03
C ILE A 223 -27.20 -20.80 6.28
N PHE A 224 -27.07 -20.33 5.04
CA PHE A 224 -25.90 -20.61 4.21
C PHE A 224 -24.69 -19.74 4.53
N SER A 225 -24.87 -18.56 5.12
CA SER A 225 -23.83 -17.54 5.31
C SER A 225 -22.64 -18.05 6.15
N LYS A 226 -22.90 -18.84 7.22
CA LYS A 226 -21.82 -19.34 8.10
C LYS A 226 -20.85 -20.22 7.32
N LYS A 227 -21.38 -21.20 6.57
CA LYS A 227 -20.55 -22.12 5.79
C LYS A 227 -19.85 -21.44 4.63
N LEU A 228 -20.55 -20.54 3.94
CA LEU A 228 -19.99 -19.75 2.85
C LEU A 228 -18.82 -18.89 3.34
N LYS A 229 -18.95 -18.24 4.51
CA LYS A 229 -17.89 -17.46 5.13
C LYS A 229 -16.64 -18.30 5.46
N GLU A 230 -16.82 -19.50 6.00
CA GLU A 230 -15.71 -20.44 6.26
C GLU A 230 -14.97 -20.81 4.96
N LEU A 231 -15.72 -21.10 3.89
CA LEU A 231 -15.14 -21.47 2.60
C LEU A 231 -14.43 -20.29 1.91
N TYR A 232 -15.00 -19.09 2.00
CA TYR A 232 -14.32 -17.89 1.50
C TYR A 232 -13.03 -17.59 2.26
N LYS A 233 -13.04 -17.74 3.60
CA LYS A 233 -11.84 -17.57 4.42
C LYS A 233 -10.75 -18.57 4.02
N ALA A 234 -11.12 -19.85 3.88
CA ALA A 234 -10.17 -20.89 3.45
C ALA A 234 -9.61 -20.61 2.03
N ALA A 235 -10.45 -20.15 1.11
CA ALA A 235 -10.01 -19.80 -0.24
C ALA A 235 -9.02 -18.61 -0.23
N GLN A 236 -9.25 -17.62 0.63
CA GLN A 236 -8.36 -16.47 0.79
C GLN A 236 -7.01 -16.87 1.42
N GLU A 237 -7.01 -17.78 2.40
CA GLU A 237 -5.80 -18.32 3.02
C GLU A 237 -4.91 -19.04 2.00
N GLU A 238 -5.51 -19.85 1.12
CA GLU A 238 -4.75 -20.52 0.05
C GLU A 238 -4.27 -19.54 -1.04
N ASP A 239 -5.03 -18.49 -1.34
CA ASP A 239 -4.59 -17.45 -2.26
C ASP A 239 -3.36 -16.68 -1.71
N VAL A 240 -3.35 -16.39 -0.42
CA VAL A 240 -2.19 -15.77 0.25
C VAL A 240 -0.97 -16.70 0.18
N LYS A 241 -1.11 -18.01 0.46
CA LYS A 241 0.00 -18.97 0.33
C LYS A 241 0.54 -19.03 -1.08
N TYR A 242 -0.33 -19.08 -2.09
CA TYR A 242 0.04 -19.08 -3.50
C TYR A 242 0.85 -17.83 -3.87
N ARG A 243 0.33 -16.64 -3.52
CA ARG A 243 1.00 -15.35 -3.81
C ARG A 243 2.35 -15.25 -3.11
N SER A 244 2.43 -15.63 -1.83
CA SER A 244 3.68 -15.59 -1.06
C SER A 244 4.74 -16.51 -1.66
N PHE A 245 4.36 -17.72 -2.05
CA PHE A 245 5.28 -18.65 -2.71
C PHE A 245 5.79 -18.12 -4.05
N MET A 246 4.89 -17.59 -4.88
CA MET A 246 5.28 -17.00 -6.17
C MET A 246 6.22 -15.80 -6.00
N GLN A 247 5.89 -14.91 -5.06
CA GLN A 247 6.71 -13.74 -4.76
C GLN A 247 8.11 -14.15 -4.28
N GLU A 248 8.20 -15.08 -3.32
CA GLU A 248 9.48 -15.59 -2.80
C GLU A 248 10.32 -16.25 -3.90
N SER A 249 9.69 -17.08 -4.73
CA SER A 249 10.39 -17.78 -5.83
C SER A 249 10.91 -16.81 -6.88
N ILE A 250 10.15 -15.77 -7.24
CA ILE A 250 10.55 -14.76 -8.22
C ILE A 250 11.63 -13.84 -7.65
N GLN A 251 11.51 -13.40 -6.42
CA GLN A 251 12.52 -12.56 -5.75
C GLN A 251 13.88 -13.27 -5.65
N ASN A 252 13.86 -14.59 -5.46
CA ASN A 252 15.06 -15.40 -5.32
C ASN A 252 15.34 -16.28 -6.56
N ILE A 253 14.96 -15.81 -7.76
CA ILE A 253 15.07 -16.59 -9.01
C ILE A 253 16.51 -17.03 -9.29
N MET A 254 17.50 -16.21 -8.91
CA MET A 254 18.90 -16.55 -9.03
C MET A 254 19.25 -17.79 -8.21
N ILE A 255 18.75 -17.87 -6.95
CA ILE A 255 18.96 -19.02 -6.08
C ILE A 255 18.29 -20.27 -6.68
N VAL A 256 17.05 -20.13 -7.18
CA VAL A 256 16.31 -21.21 -7.83
C VAL A 256 17.14 -21.80 -8.97
N LYS A 257 17.74 -20.94 -9.83
CA LYS A 257 18.57 -21.35 -10.97
C LYS A 257 19.90 -21.95 -10.54
N THR A 258 20.62 -21.30 -9.61
CA THR A 258 21.95 -21.75 -9.20
C THR A 258 21.94 -23.09 -8.45
N PHE A 259 20.84 -23.37 -7.73
CA PHE A 259 20.66 -24.65 -7.02
C PHE A 259 19.82 -25.66 -7.83
N CYS A 260 19.51 -25.39 -9.11
CA CYS A 260 18.71 -26.26 -9.99
C CYS A 260 17.39 -26.70 -9.35
N MET A 261 16.69 -25.76 -8.66
CA MET A 261 15.48 -26.05 -7.90
C MET A 261 14.19 -25.93 -8.74
N GLU A 262 14.28 -25.72 -10.06
CA GLU A 262 13.13 -25.47 -10.93
C GLU A 262 12.09 -26.58 -10.82
N LYS A 263 12.53 -27.83 -10.92
CA LYS A 263 11.64 -29.01 -10.84
C LYS A 263 10.98 -29.15 -9.46
N ILE A 264 11.72 -28.85 -8.39
CA ILE A 264 11.21 -28.90 -7.00
C ILE A 264 10.17 -27.77 -6.78
N ASN A 265 10.47 -26.57 -7.24
CA ASN A 265 9.57 -25.43 -7.13
C ASN A 265 8.31 -25.60 -7.96
N MET A 266 8.41 -26.18 -9.17
CA MET A 266 7.23 -26.53 -9.97
C MET A 266 6.34 -27.55 -9.27
N GLY A 267 6.90 -28.60 -8.65
CA GLY A 267 6.11 -29.55 -7.86
C GLY A 267 5.41 -28.91 -6.66
N ARG A 268 6.11 -28.01 -5.94
CA ARG A 268 5.50 -27.24 -4.83
C ARG A 268 4.39 -26.31 -5.32
N LEU A 269 4.60 -25.65 -6.45
CA LEU A 269 3.60 -24.79 -7.06
C LEU A 269 2.35 -25.59 -7.40
N GLU A 270 2.50 -26.77 -8.04
CA GLU A 270 1.41 -27.66 -8.42
C GLU A 270 0.62 -28.13 -7.19
N ASP A 271 1.28 -28.48 -6.09
CA ASP A 271 0.61 -28.86 -4.84
C ASP A 271 -0.23 -27.70 -4.25
N ILE A 272 0.33 -26.47 -4.26
CA ILE A 272 -0.39 -25.28 -3.78
C ILE A 272 -1.58 -24.96 -4.71
N GLN A 273 -1.40 -25.05 -6.02
CA GLN A 273 -2.45 -24.83 -7.00
C GLN A 273 -3.58 -25.88 -6.87
N ASN A 274 -3.22 -27.15 -6.70
CA ASN A 274 -4.19 -28.23 -6.48
C ASN A 274 -5.01 -28.02 -5.21
N ASN A 275 -4.40 -27.58 -4.11
CA ASN A 275 -5.12 -27.26 -2.89
C ASN A 275 -6.06 -26.04 -3.07
N LYS A 276 -5.56 -24.98 -3.70
CA LYS A 276 -6.36 -23.80 -4.05
C LYS A 276 -7.54 -24.18 -4.94
N TYR A 277 -7.33 -25.02 -5.95
CA TYR A 277 -8.38 -25.53 -6.84
C TYR A 277 -9.45 -26.33 -6.06
N LYS A 278 -9.04 -27.28 -5.20
CA LYS A 278 -9.97 -28.08 -4.38
C LYS A 278 -10.86 -27.21 -3.51
N ILE A 279 -10.28 -26.18 -2.87
CA ILE A 279 -11.04 -25.27 -1.99
C ILE A 279 -11.94 -24.35 -2.83
N ALA A 280 -11.43 -23.80 -3.95
CA ALA A 280 -12.22 -23.00 -4.86
C ALA A 280 -13.44 -23.76 -5.41
N MET A 281 -13.25 -25.03 -5.80
CA MET A 281 -14.34 -25.87 -6.28
C MET A 281 -15.36 -26.20 -5.18
N LYS A 282 -14.93 -26.40 -3.92
CA LYS A 282 -15.87 -26.55 -2.79
C LYS A 282 -16.67 -25.28 -2.58
N ASN A 283 -16.01 -24.12 -2.62
CA ASN A 283 -16.66 -22.81 -2.50
C ASN A 283 -17.67 -22.58 -3.63
N THR A 284 -17.29 -22.83 -4.89
CA THR A 284 -18.16 -22.71 -6.04
C THR A 284 -19.39 -23.63 -5.96
N LYS A 285 -19.19 -24.92 -5.62
CA LYS A 285 -20.30 -25.87 -5.47
C LYS A 285 -21.30 -25.41 -4.41
N PHE A 286 -20.83 -24.92 -3.28
CA PHE A 286 -21.68 -24.43 -2.20
C PHE A 286 -22.36 -23.10 -2.57
N SER A 287 -21.67 -22.21 -3.25
CA SER A 287 -22.22 -20.95 -3.77
C SER A 287 -23.31 -21.20 -4.82
N VAL A 288 -23.08 -22.13 -5.74
CA VAL A 288 -24.07 -22.52 -6.75
C VAL A 288 -25.32 -23.10 -6.07
N LEU A 289 -25.15 -24.00 -5.09
CA LEU A 289 -26.28 -24.56 -4.34
C LEU A 289 -27.10 -23.46 -3.64
N THR A 290 -26.40 -22.50 -3.01
CA THR A 290 -27.06 -21.34 -2.37
C THR A 290 -27.84 -20.50 -3.38
N SER A 291 -27.19 -20.18 -4.52
CA SER A 291 -27.84 -19.40 -5.59
C SER A 291 -29.02 -20.14 -6.20
N MET A 292 -28.93 -21.44 -6.42
CA MET A 292 -30.05 -22.26 -6.92
C MET A 292 -31.20 -22.25 -5.92
N SER A 293 -30.93 -22.41 -4.62
CA SER A 293 -32.00 -22.36 -3.59
C SER A 293 -32.70 -21.00 -3.57
N MET A 294 -31.91 -19.90 -3.66
CA MET A 294 -32.48 -18.55 -3.72
C MET A 294 -33.29 -18.33 -5.01
N SER A 295 -32.76 -18.76 -6.15
CA SER A 295 -33.44 -18.66 -7.44
C SER A 295 -34.75 -19.48 -7.48
N PHE A 296 -34.75 -20.68 -6.89
CA PHE A 296 -35.94 -21.51 -6.78
C PHE A 296 -37.05 -20.81 -5.98
N CYS A 297 -36.72 -20.27 -4.80
CA CYS A 297 -37.65 -19.49 -3.99
C CYS A 297 -38.21 -18.27 -4.73
N SER A 298 -37.33 -17.56 -5.43
CA SER A 298 -37.73 -16.44 -6.28
C SER A 298 -38.66 -16.85 -7.41
N SER A 299 -38.38 -17.99 -8.07
CA SER A 299 -39.24 -18.50 -9.14
C SER A 299 -40.59 -18.94 -8.62
N LEU A 300 -40.67 -19.59 -7.45
CA LEU A 300 -41.96 -19.93 -6.83
C LEU A 300 -42.81 -18.69 -6.58
N ALA A 301 -42.22 -17.62 -6.07
CA ALA A 301 -42.92 -16.36 -5.88
C ALA A 301 -43.36 -15.72 -7.18
N TYR A 302 -42.50 -15.72 -8.19
CA TYR A 302 -42.86 -15.24 -9.53
C TYR A 302 -44.07 -16.03 -10.10
N PHE A 303 -44.05 -17.35 -10.04
CA PHE A 303 -45.15 -18.18 -10.48
C PHE A 303 -46.43 -17.97 -9.66
N THR A 304 -46.32 -17.72 -8.35
CA THR A 304 -47.51 -17.38 -7.53
C THR A 304 -48.15 -16.09 -8.03
N ILE A 305 -47.36 -15.05 -8.30
CA ILE A 305 -47.85 -13.77 -8.84
C ILE A 305 -48.42 -13.99 -10.25
N PHE A 306 -47.76 -14.81 -11.06
CA PHE A 306 -48.15 -15.10 -12.42
C PHE A 306 -49.53 -15.81 -12.47
N ILE A 307 -49.71 -16.89 -11.68
CA ILE A 307 -50.97 -17.64 -11.60
C ILE A 307 -52.08 -16.75 -11.05
N TRP A 308 -51.81 -16.02 -9.97
CA TRP A 308 -52.80 -15.09 -9.39
C TRP A 308 -53.21 -14.03 -10.41
N GLY A 309 -52.30 -13.47 -11.17
CA GLY A 309 -52.57 -12.45 -12.17
C GLY A 309 -53.46 -12.99 -13.30
N ILE A 310 -53.15 -14.17 -13.83
CA ILE A 310 -53.98 -14.81 -14.88
C ILE A 310 -55.39 -15.07 -14.36
N LEU A 311 -55.53 -15.64 -13.16
CA LEU A 311 -56.86 -15.92 -12.58
C LEU A 311 -57.68 -14.64 -12.34
N ASN A 312 -57.06 -13.52 -12.04
CA ASN A 312 -57.78 -12.25 -11.87
C ASN A 312 -58.08 -11.54 -13.21
N ILE A 313 -57.24 -11.74 -14.23
CA ILE A 313 -57.55 -11.28 -15.59
C ILE A 313 -58.80 -12.00 -16.12
N THR A 314 -58.91 -13.32 -15.97
CA THR A 314 -60.08 -14.09 -16.43
C THR A 314 -61.37 -13.71 -15.70
N LYS A 315 -61.24 -13.20 -14.45
CA LYS A 315 -62.39 -12.67 -13.66
C LYS A 315 -62.72 -11.21 -13.96
N GLY A 316 -61.97 -10.54 -14.82
CA GLY A 316 -62.15 -9.12 -15.12
C GLY A 316 -61.73 -8.16 -13.97
N VAL A 317 -61.04 -8.65 -12.91
CA VAL A 317 -60.66 -7.85 -11.73
C VAL A 317 -59.37 -7.04 -12.00
N THR A 318 -58.51 -7.53 -12.89
CA THR A 318 -57.19 -6.93 -13.17
C THR A 318 -56.99 -6.80 -14.69
N THR A 319 -56.40 -5.67 -15.12
CA THR A 319 -56.03 -5.46 -16.53
C THR A 319 -54.74 -6.19 -16.87
N TYR A 320 -54.52 -6.45 -18.15
CA TYR A 320 -53.31 -7.09 -18.64
C TYR A 320 -52.07 -6.20 -18.39
N GLY A 321 -52.20 -4.86 -18.55
CA GLY A 321 -51.13 -3.90 -18.22
C GLY A 321 -50.80 -3.89 -16.73
N THR A 322 -51.80 -4.00 -15.84
CA THR A 322 -51.55 -4.11 -14.39
C THR A 322 -50.81 -5.41 -14.07
N PHE A 323 -51.18 -6.53 -14.66
CA PHE A 323 -50.51 -7.82 -14.48
C PHE A 323 -49.02 -7.76 -14.88
N THR A 324 -48.71 -7.24 -16.08
CA THR A 324 -47.32 -7.10 -16.55
C THR A 324 -46.52 -6.12 -15.70
N GLY A 325 -47.17 -5.02 -15.25
CA GLY A 325 -46.55 -4.08 -14.32
C GLY A 325 -46.23 -4.69 -12.95
N MET A 326 -47.10 -5.57 -12.42
CA MET A 326 -46.84 -6.30 -11.17
C MET A 326 -45.62 -7.22 -11.27
N LEU A 327 -45.44 -7.93 -12.38
CA LEU A 327 -44.26 -8.77 -12.61
C LEU A 327 -42.96 -7.93 -12.66
N GLN A 328 -43.01 -6.75 -13.30
CA GLN A 328 -41.89 -5.82 -13.31
C GLN A 328 -41.59 -5.24 -11.91
N LEU A 329 -42.64 -4.85 -11.14
CA LEU A 329 -42.47 -4.34 -9.77
C LEU A 329 -41.92 -5.41 -8.84
N TYR A 330 -42.37 -6.66 -8.96
CA TYR A 330 -41.83 -7.78 -8.21
C TYR A 330 -40.32 -7.92 -8.41
N SER A 331 -39.83 -7.86 -9.66
CA SER A 331 -38.41 -7.90 -9.96
C SER A 331 -37.64 -6.73 -9.33
N LYS A 332 -38.26 -5.53 -9.33
CA LYS A 332 -37.68 -4.33 -8.69
C LYS A 332 -37.71 -4.37 -7.15
N VAL A 333 -38.58 -5.13 -6.53
CA VAL A 333 -38.57 -5.40 -5.08
C VAL A 333 -37.52 -6.44 -4.73
N GLN A 334 -37.37 -7.49 -5.57
CA GLN A 334 -36.44 -8.58 -5.30
C GLN A 334 -34.95 -8.22 -5.51
N ALA A 335 -34.63 -7.51 -6.59
CA ALA A 335 -33.23 -7.19 -6.96
C ALA A 335 -32.44 -6.47 -5.88
N PRO A 336 -32.99 -5.47 -5.15
CA PRO A 336 -32.29 -4.81 -4.04
C PRO A 336 -31.84 -5.75 -2.93
N PHE A 337 -32.60 -6.81 -2.60
CA PHE A 337 -32.17 -7.73 -1.53
C PHE A 337 -30.86 -8.46 -1.89
N SER A 338 -30.74 -8.92 -3.13
CA SER A 338 -29.51 -9.57 -3.61
C SER A 338 -28.34 -8.59 -3.70
N SER A 339 -28.60 -7.37 -4.17
CA SER A 339 -27.57 -6.32 -4.29
C SER A 339 -27.07 -5.86 -2.92
N LEU A 340 -27.94 -5.64 -1.95
CA LEU A 340 -27.57 -5.25 -0.58
C LEU A 340 -26.71 -6.32 0.10
N ALA A 341 -27.08 -7.60 -0.08
CA ALA A 341 -26.25 -8.71 0.45
C ALA A 341 -24.85 -8.72 -0.17
N GLY A 342 -24.72 -8.43 -1.47
CA GLY A 342 -23.44 -8.33 -2.18
C GLY A 342 -22.56 -7.16 -1.76
N MET A 343 -23.15 -6.08 -1.22
CA MET A 343 -22.39 -4.90 -0.76
C MET A 343 -21.71 -5.08 0.60
N ILE A 344 -22.18 -6.00 1.45
CA ILE A 344 -21.66 -6.21 2.81
C ILE A 344 -20.15 -6.48 2.84
N PRO A 345 -19.58 -7.38 2.01
CA PRO A 345 -18.13 -7.60 1.99
C PRO A 345 -17.33 -6.35 1.63
N GLY A 346 -17.85 -5.53 0.72
CA GLY A 346 -17.24 -4.26 0.33
C GLY A 346 -17.16 -3.27 1.52
N PHE A 347 -18.24 -3.11 2.27
CA PHE A 347 -18.25 -2.27 3.48
C PHE A 347 -17.25 -2.75 4.54
N ILE A 348 -17.19 -4.07 4.78
CA ILE A 348 -16.23 -4.66 5.71
C ILE A 348 -14.80 -4.38 5.24
N GLY A 349 -14.52 -4.58 3.95
CA GLY A 349 -13.23 -4.27 3.34
C GLY A 349 -12.83 -2.81 3.50
N THR A 350 -13.78 -1.90 3.32
CA THR A 350 -13.56 -0.45 3.48
C THR A 350 -13.25 -0.05 4.92
N ILE A 351 -13.94 -0.64 5.91
CA ILE A 351 -13.65 -0.40 7.32
C ILE A 351 -12.24 -0.89 7.69
N ALA A 352 -11.84 -2.05 7.17
CA ALA A 352 -10.49 -2.57 7.37
C ALA A 352 -9.43 -1.71 6.66
N ALA A 353 -9.71 -1.22 5.46
CA ALA A 353 -8.84 -0.30 4.74
C ALA A 353 -8.66 1.02 5.52
N ALA A 354 -9.75 1.58 6.06
CA ALA A 354 -9.68 2.77 6.89
C ALA A 354 -8.82 2.55 8.15
N GLU A 355 -8.95 1.41 8.83
CA GLU A 355 -8.13 1.06 9.99
C GLU A 355 -6.63 1.06 9.66
N ARG A 356 -6.24 0.41 8.56
CA ARG A 356 -4.84 0.37 8.11
C ARG A 356 -4.29 1.74 7.70
N LEU A 357 -5.11 2.63 7.16
CA LEU A 357 -4.70 4.00 6.85
C LEU A 357 -4.62 4.87 8.10
N MET A 358 -5.52 4.67 9.08
CA MET A 358 -5.44 5.32 10.39
C MET A 358 -4.19 4.90 11.16
N GLU A 359 -3.74 3.63 11.05
CA GLU A 359 -2.46 3.19 11.60
C GLU A 359 -1.29 3.99 11.03
N ILE A 360 -1.29 4.28 9.71
CA ILE A 360 -0.25 5.11 9.10
C ILE A 360 -0.33 6.55 9.60
N GLU A 361 -1.53 7.16 9.64
CA GLU A 361 -1.68 8.52 10.17
C GLU A 361 -1.37 8.65 11.68
N ALA A 362 -1.37 7.54 12.41
CA ALA A 362 -1.00 7.51 13.82
C ALA A 362 0.52 7.40 14.05
N LEU A 363 1.32 7.18 13.00
CA LEU A 363 2.78 7.18 13.13
C LEU A 363 3.25 8.54 13.66
N PRO A 364 4.16 8.57 14.63
CA PRO A 364 4.72 9.82 15.11
C PRO A 364 5.47 10.52 13.98
N LEU A 365 5.45 11.84 13.98
CA LEU A 365 6.23 12.64 13.04
C LEU A 365 7.64 12.84 13.60
N GLU A 366 8.61 12.99 12.69
CA GLU A 366 9.97 13.37 13.07
C GLU A 366 9.98 14.73 13.77
N LYS A 367 10.95 14.91 14.71
CA LYS A 367 11.16 16.20 15.35
C LYS A 367 11.56 17.23 14.28
N ALA A 368 10.74 18.26 14.10
CA ALA A 368 11.08 19.40 13.25
C ALA A 368 11.91 20.40 14.04
N GLY A 369 12.94 20.94 13.41
CA GLY A 369 13.64 22.14 13.87
C GLY A 369 12.92 23.41 13.38
N THR A 370 13.42 24.56 13.74
CA THR A 370 13.05 25.83 13.12
C THR A 370 14.00 26.10 11.95
N THR A 371 13.46 26.21 10.73
CA THR A 371 14.25 26.41 9.50
C THR A 371 15.16 27.64 9.59
N GLU A 372 14.76 28.67 10.33
CA GLU A 372 15.53 29.88 10.58
C GLU A 372 16.84 29.64 11.36
N ASN A 373 16.90 28.58 12.16
CA ASN A 373 18.09 28.28 12.97
C ASN A 373 19.13 27.47 12.20
N THR A 374 18.73 26.68 11.21
CA THR A 374 19.64 25.81 10.48
C THR A 374 20.54 26.54 9.48
N GLU A 375 20.11 27.69 8.95
CA GLU A 375 20.94 28.54 8.07
C GLU A 375 22.08 29.25 8.80
N LYS A 376 22.06 29.25 10.14
CA LYS A 376 23.11 29.86 10.98
C LYS A 376 24.38 29.01 11.06
N PHE A 377 24.30 27.71 10.76
CA PHE A 377 25.42 26.80 10.81
C PHE A 377 26.23 26.80 9.51
N THR A 378 27.46 27.27 9.58
CA THR A 378 28.41 27.26 8.46
C THR A 378 29.54 26.27 8.65
N LYS A 379 30.03 26.15 9.89
CA LYS A 379 31.16 25.26 10.31
C LYS A 379 30.86 24.62 11.66
N PRO A 380 29.79 23.87 11.81
CA PRO A 380 29.42 23.33 13.10
C PRO A 380 30.34 22.21 13.56
N ASP A 381 30.67 22.24 14.86
CA ASP A 381 31.17 21.07 15.57
C ASP A 381 30.03 20.09 15.85
N ILE A 382 30.37 18.80 15.91
CA ILE A 382 29.41 17.74 16.26
C ILE A 382 29.73 17.28 17.67
N GLU A 383 28.72 17.23 18.54
CA GLU A 383 28.91 16.89 19.95
C GLU A 383 27.92 15.80 20.40
N PHE A 384 28.48 14.72 20.97
CA PHE A 384 27.73 13.67 21.67
C PHE A 384 28.07 13.76 23.15
N LYS A 385 27.05 13.86 24.02
CA LYS A 385 27.19 13.92 25.48
C LYS A 385 26.33 12.85 26.13
N GLY A 386 26.97 11.80 26.66
CA GLY A 386 26.30 10.75 27.42
C GLY A 386 25.28 9.96 26.62
N VAL A 387 25.43 9.83 25.31
CA VAL A 387 24.44 9.23 24.42
C VAL A 387 24.32 7.75 24.66
N THR A 388 23.12 7.31 25.03
CA THR A 388 22.72 5.90 25.16
C THR A 388 21.56 5.61 24.22
N PHE A 389 21.65 4.48 23.50
CA PHE A 389 20.60 4.07 22.55
C PHE A 389 20.52 2.56 22.38
N GLY A 390 19.27 2.04 22.22
CA GLY A 390 18.96 0.66 21.84
C GLY A 390 17.69 0.56 21.02
N TYR A 391 17.63 -0.38 20.07
CA TYR A 391 16.44 -0.61 19.23
C TYR A 391 15.31 -1.36 19.96
N LYS A 392 15.60 -2.00 21.10
CA LYS A 392 14.63 -2.73 21.95
C LYS A 392 14.86 -2.32 23.39
N GLU A 393 13.82 -2.33 24.20
CA GLU A 393 13.83 -1.89 25.61
C GLU A 393 14.96 -2.49 26.47
N ASN A 394 15.49 -3.68 26.14
CA ASN A 394 16.50 -4.38 26.95
C ASN A 394 17.82 -4.61 26.19
N THR A 395 18.08 -3.89 25.11
CA THR A 395 19.31 -4.06 24.33
C THR A 395 19.95 -2.71 24.08
N THR A 396 21.01 -2.41 24.85
CA THR A 396 21.85 -1.21 24.61
C THR A 396 22.84 -1.49 23.49
N ILE A 397 22.87 -0.62 22.49
CA ILE A 397 23.84 -0.68 21.36
C ILE A 397 24.91 0.40 21.52
N LEU A 398 24.52 1.58 22.00
CA LEU A 398 25.45 2.65 22.35
C LEU A 398 25.29 2.93 23.84
N ASP A 399 26.40 2.92 24.60
CA ASP A 399 26.45 3.05 26.04
C ASP A 399 27.28 4.25 26.45
N ASN A 400 26.64 5.33 26.89
CA ASN A 400 27.26 6.56 27.40
C ASN A 400 28.34 7.15 26.46
N ILE A 401 27.99 7.33 25.18
CA ILE A 401 28.88 7.85 24.15
C ILE A 401 29.17 9.34 24.41
N ASN A 402 30.45 9.67 24.51
CA ASN A 402 30.95 11.04 24.60
C ASN A 402 31.97 11.25 23.48
N LEU A 403 31.72 12.21 22.57
CA LEU A 403 32.59 12.50 21.44
C LEU A 403 32.35 13.92 20.94
N THR A 404 33.42 14.67 20.72
CA THR A 404 33.38 15.94 20.01
C THR A 404 34.19 15.82 18.72
N ILE A 405 33.58 16.24 17.61
CA ILE A 405 34.18 16.28 16.28
C ILE A 405 34.26 17.75 15.85
N PRO A 406 35.44 18.39 15.90
CA PRO A 406 35.61 19.76 15.44
C PRO A 406 35.30 19.94 13.95
N SER A 407 34.84 21.12 13.58
CA SER A 407 34.58 21.45 12.19
C SER A 407 35.81 21.27 11.30
N GLY A 408 35.61 20.66 10.12
CA GLY A 408 36.66 20.39 9.14
C GLY A 408 37.60 19.22 9.53
N GLU A 409 37.31 18.51 10.62
CA GLU A 409 38.06 17.30 10.99
C GLU A 409 37.57 16.09 10.15
N THR A 410 38.50 15.19 9.80
CA THR A 410 38.18 13.91 9.18
C THR A 410 38.38 12.79 10.18
N ILE A 411 37.31 12.08 10.54
CA ILE A 411 37.36 10.95 11.47
C ILE A 411 36.92 9.65 10.84
N ALA A 412 37.46 8.54 11.31
CA ALA A 412 36.98 7.22 10.95
C ALA A 412 36.33 6.51 12.14
N PHE A 413 35.19 5.86 11.90
CA PHE A 413 34.63 4.86 12.80
C PHE A 413 35.00 3.46 12.31
N VAL A 414 35.63 2.68 13.18
CA VAL A 414 36.01 1.28 12.93
C VAL A 414 35.41 0.38 14.00
N GLY A 415 35.35 -0.92 13.74
CA GLY A 415 34.86 -1.90 14.72
C GLY A 415 34.11 -3.04 14.03
N PRO A 416 33.84 -4.15 14.71
CA PRO A 416 33.11 -5.30 14.15
C PRO A 416 31.72 -4.93 13.61
N SER A 417 31.20 -5.78 12.72
CA SER A 417 29.83 -5.59 12.20
C SER A 417 28.82 -5.76 13.34
N GLY A 418 27.80 -4.89 13.38
CA GLY A 418 26.74 -4.91 14.40
C GLY A 418 27.00 -4.12 15.68
N GLU A 419 28.20 -3.58 15.90
CA GLU A 419 28.56 -2.83 17.11
C GLU A 419 27.91 -1.44 17.23
N GLY A 420 27.24 -0.94 16.19
CA GLY A 420 26.49 0.33 16.26
C GLY A 420 27.04 1.48 15.42
N LYS A 421 27.99 1.25 14.52
CA LYS A 421 28.55 2.29 13.61
C LYS A 421 27.45 2.99 12.80
N THR A 422 26.59 2.23 12.15
CA THR A 422 25.43 2.75 11.41
C THR A 422 24.40 3.42 12.35
N THR A 423 24.36 3.02 13.64
CA THR A 423 23.50 3.67 14.64
C THR A 423 23.98 5.10 14.93
N ILE A 424 25.29 5.34 15.00
CA ILE A 424 25.86 6.70 15.12
C ILE A 424 25.45 7.56 13.90
N ILE A 425 25.58 7.03 12.68
CA ILE A 425 25.12 7.75 11.48
C ILE A 425 23.63 8.08 11.55
N ARG A 426 22.79 7.13 11.98
CA ARG A 426 21.35 7.37 12.11
C ARG A 426 21.02 8.45 13.13
N LEU A 427 21.80 8.57 14.21
CA LEU A 427 21.69 9.68 15.17
C LEU A 427 22.07 11.01 14.52
N LEU A 428 23.19 11.07 13.80
CA LEU A 428 23.65 12.25 13.06
C LEU A 428 22.63 12.72 12.01
N LEU A 429 21.98 11.76 11.33
CA LEU A 429 20.91 12.02 10.37
C LEU A 429 19.55 12.27 11.04
N SER A 430 19.48 12.28 12.38
CA SER A 430 18.22 12.41 13.12
C SER A 430 17.13 11.44 12.61
N LEU A 431 17.52 10.24 12.16
CA LEU A 431 16.61 9.14 11.83
C LEU A 431 16.16 8.40 13.09
N ILE A 432 16.96 8.50 14.16
CA ILE A 432 16.67 8.01 15.50
C ILE A 432 17.12 9.06 16.50
N ASN A 433 16.49 9.07 17.67
CA ASN A 433 16.86 9.97 18.76
C ASN A 433 17.52 9.19 19.90
N PRO A 434 18.48 9.77 20.65
CA PRO A 434 19.06 9.13 21.82
C PRO A 434 17.98 8.89 22.89
N GLN A 435 18.11 7.81 23.66
CA GLN A 435 17.26 7.51 24.81
C GLN A 435 17.71 8.29 26.04
N GLU A 436 19.04 8.44 26.18
CA GLU A 436 19.68 9.28 27.19
C GLU A 436 20.79 10.09 26.56
N GLY A 437 21.12 11.23 27.15
CA GLY A 437 22.14 12.14 26.64
C GLY A 437 21.65 12.97 25.45
N THR A 438 22.58 13.66 24.79
CA THR A 438 22.29 14.56 23.67
C THR A 438 23.29 14.39 22.53
N ALA A 439 22.78 14.47 21.28
CA ALA A 439 23.55 14.60 20.07
C ALA A 439 23.20 15.95 19.43
N ALA A 440 24.19 16.82 19.22
CA ALA A 440 23.94 18.22 18.87
C ALA A 440 24.98 18.77 17.90
N LEU A 441 24.62 19.88 17.24
CA LEU A 441 25.54 20.77 16.52
C LEU A 441 25.87 21.96 17.41
N ARG A 442 27.12 22.40 17.36
CA ARG A 442 27.61 23.57 18.07
C ARG A 442 28.43 24.45 17.13
N GLU A 443 28.15 25.75 17.12
CA GLU A 443 28.97 26.75 16.45
C GLU A 443 28.89 28.04 17.26
N GLU A 444 30.06 28.49 17.78
CA GLU A 444 30.16 29.62 18.71
C GLU A 444 29.19 29.48 19.91
N ASP A 445 28.21 30.38 20.02
CA ASP A 445 27.20 30.40 21.10
C ASP A 445 25.91 29.58 20.74
N ILE A 446 25.86 29.01 19.53
CA ILE A 446 24.71 28.24 19.06
C ILE A 446 24.91 26.77 19.42
N TYR A 447 23.91 26.20 20.10
CA TYR A 447 23.86 24.77 20.45
C TYR A 447 22.47 24.23 20.16
N GLU A 448 22.36 23.30 19.23
CA GLU A 448 21.06 22.71 18.88
C GLU A 448 21.17 21.20 18.73
N GLU A 449 20.21 20.46 19.35
CA GLU A 449 20.09 19.02 19.14
C GLU A 449 19.75 18.71 17.70
N PHE A 450 20.23 17.56 17.19
CA PHE A 450 19.91 17.12 15.84
C PHE A 450 18.41 16.97 15.65
N THR A 451 17.92 17.60 14.58
CA THR A 451 16.55 17.48 14.08
C THR A 451 16.58 17.11 12.59
N ARG A 452 15.45 16.74 12.01
CA ARG A 452 15.39 16.39 10.59
C ARG A 452 15.86 17.55 9.69
N ASP A 453 15.65 18.81 10.11
CA ASP A 453 15.97 19.99 9.30
C ASP A 453 17.49 20.22 9.20
N HIS A 454 18.28 19.69 10.14
CA HIS A 454 19.75 19.68 10.04
C HIS A 454 20.30 18.74 8.94
N ARG A 455 19.47 17.86 8.34
CA ARG A 455 19.90 17.01 7.21
C ARG A 455 20.33 17.78 5.98
N HIS A 456 19.91 19.05 5.82
CA HIS A 456 20.40 19.86 4.71
C HIS A 456 21.82 20.37 4.90
N LEU A 457 22.38 20.27 6.11
CA LEU A 457 23.81 20.50 6.38
C LEU A 457 24.68 19.26 6.11
N ILE A 458 24.08 18.12 5.76
CA ILE A 458 24.78 16.84 5.66
C ILE A 458 24.71 16.31 4.24
N SER A 459 25.87 15.98 3.67
CA SER A 459 25.99 15.10 2.50
C SER A 459 26.24 13.68 2.97
N TYR A 460 25.45 12.70 2.50
CA TYR A 460 25.53 11.31 2.95
C TYR A 460 25.61 10.34 1.76
N VAL A 461 26.61 9.47 1.79
CA VAL A 461 26.74 8.33 0.88
C VAL A 461 26.52 7.06 1.70
N PRO A 462 25.35 6.42 1.59
CA PRO A 462 25.05 5.20 2.33
C PRO A 462 25.75 3.99 1.73
N GLN A 463 25.84 2.93 2.53
CA GLN A 463 26.35 1.63 2.11
C GLN A 463 25.50 1.03 0.97
N GLY A 464 26.17 0.43 -0.02
CA GLY A 464 25.54 -0.25 -1.15
C GLY A 464 25.06 0.70 -2.24
N ASN A 465 24.27 0.17 -3.16
CA ASN A 465 23.77 0.93 -4.31
C ASN A 465 22.49 1.69 -3.97
N THR A 466 22.55 3.02 -4.03
CA THR A 466 21.49 3.95 -3.63
C THR A 466 21.04 4.88 -4.75
N LEU A 467 21.25 4.47 -6.00
CA LEU A 467 20.78 5.23 -7.14
C LEU A 467 19.28 4.94 -7.40
N PHE A 468 18.57 5.98 -7.79
CA PHE A 468 17.20 5.89 -8.25
C PHE A 468 17.14 5.53 -9.74
N SER A 469 16.04 4.94 -10.18
CA SER A 469 15.76 4.79 -11.61
C SER A 469 15.62 6.16 -12.26
N GLY A 470 16.18 6.31 -13.46
CA GLY A 470 16.27 7.56 -14.19
C GLY A 470 17.62 7.69 -14.89
N THR A 471 18.01 8.89 -15.27
CA THR A 471 19.33 9.13 -15.88
C THR A 471 20.43 9.33 -14.81
N ILE A 472 21.70 9.23 -15.23
CA ILE A 472 22.84 9.61 -14.38
C ILE A 472 22.70 11.09 -13.96
N ARG A 473 22.31 11.96 -14.89
CA ARG A 473 22.01 13.37 -14.65
C ARG A 473 20.96 13.57 -13.55
N ASP A 474 19.85 12.84 -13.62
CA ASP A 474 18.78 12.94 -12.61
C ASP A 474 19.30 12.55 -11.23
N ASN A 475 20.08 11.48 -11.13
CA ASN A 475 20.69 11.03 -9.88
C ASN A 475 21.65 12.04 -9.30
N LEU A 476 22.45 12.72 -10.11
CA LEU A 476 23.37 13.77 -9.66
C LEU A 476 22.63 15.02 -9.20
N LYS A 477 21.54 15.40 -9.90
CA LYS A 477 20.69 16.54 -9.52
C LYS A 477 19.94 16.36 -8.21
N TYR A 478 19.84 15.16 -7.63
CA TYR A 478 19.42 15.00 -6.23
C TYR A 478 20.42 15.61 -5.22
N GLY A 479 21.67 15.79 -5.60
CA GLY A 479 22.64 16.52 -4.77
C GLY A 479 22.43 18.04 -4.83
N ASN A 480 22.25 18.56 -6.03
CA ASN A 480 21.96 19.98 -6.30
C ASN A 480 21.09 20.09 -7.55
N HIS A 481 19.83 20.52 -7.37
CA HIS A 481 18.84 20.56 -8.45
C HIS A 481 19.21 21.58 -9.55
N ASP A 482 19.87 22.67 -9.15
CA ASP A 482 20.26 23.77 -10.02
C ASP A 482 21.70 23.64 -10.58
N ALA A 483 22.35 22.47 -10.37
CA ALA A 483 23.71 22.25 -10.84
C ALA A 483 23.81 22.38 -12.36
N SER A 484 24.78 23.17 -12.82
CA SER A 484 25.15 23.25 -14.25
C SER A 484 25.88 21.98 -14.70
N ASP A 485 25.99 21.78 -16.01
CA ASP A 485 26.71 20.63 -16.57
C ASP A 485 28.21 20.67 -16.21
N GLU A 486 28.79 21.87 -16.06
CA GLU A 486 30.17 22.06 -15.63
C GLU A 486 30.35 21.57 -14.17
N MET A 487 29.45 21.96 -13.25
CA MET A 487 29.48 21.50 -11.86
C MET A 487 29.32 19.98 -11.78
N ILE A 488 28.42 19.41 -12.60
CA ILE A 488 28.20 17.97 -12.68
C ILE A 488 29.48 17.26 -13.15
N LYS A 489 30.15 17.75 -14.20
CA LYS A 489 31.41 17.18 -14.70
C LYS A 489 32.54 17.29 -13.69
N GLU A 490 32.64 18.41 -12.98
CA GLU A 490 33.64 18.58 -11.94
C GLU A 490 33.44 17.59 -10.79
N ALA A 491 32.20 17.43 -10.32
CA ALA A 491 31.87 16.46 -9.28
C ALA A 491 32.17 15.01 -9.72
N LEU A 492 31.85 14.67 -10.98
CA LEU A 492 32.19 13.37 -11.55
C LEU A 492 33.69 13.15 -11.65
N LYS A 493 34.44 14.17 -12.05
CA LYS A 493 35.91 14.12 -12.09
C LYS A 493 36.51 13.87 -10.71
N ASN A 494 36.03 14.60 -9.70
CA ASN A 494 36.46 14.45 -8.32
C ASN A 494 36.12 13.08 -7.72
N ALA A 495 35.04 12.46 -8.18
CA ALA A 495 34.64 11.08 -7.83
C ALA A 495 35.26 10.01 -8.75
N CYS A 496 36.18 10.35 -9.66
CA CYS A 496 36.75 9.46 -10.67
C CYS A 496 35.69 8.75 -11.54
N ALA A 497 34.58 9.44 -11.81
CA ALA A 497 33.44 8.90 -12.53
C ALA A 497 33.29 9.47 -13.95
N LEU A 498 33.98 10.58 -14.26
CA LEU A 498 33.78 11.29 -15.53
C LEU A 498 34.12 10.41 -16.75
N ASP A 499 35.26 9.75 -16.72
CA ASP A 499 35.77 8.97 -17.85
C ASP A 499 34.76 7.90 -18.28
N PHE A 500 34.29 7.06 -17.34
CA PHE A 500 33.33 6.03 -17.70
C PHE A 500 31.97 6.58 -18.12
N VAL A 501 31.55 7.75 -17.60
CA VAL A 501 30.28 8.40 -17.99
C VAL A 501 30.38 8.93 -19.42
N GLU A 502 31.53 9.48 -19.82
CA GLU A 502 31.77 9.96 -21.17
C GLU A 502 31.94 8.80 -22.19
N GLU A 503 32.35 7.61 -21.75
CA GLU A 503 32.41 6.40 -22.58
C GLU A 503 31.03 5.78 -22.86
N LEU A 504 29.98 6.12 -22.08
CA LEU A 504 28.64 5.64 -22.32
C LEU A 504 28.01 6.32 -23.54
N GLU A 505 27.25 5.57 -24.35
CA GLU A 505 26.63 6.07 -25.60
C GLU A 505 25.80 7.36 -25.39
N GLU A 506 25.07 7.46 -24.28
CA GLU A 506 24.22 8.60 -23.96
C GLU A 506 24.84 9.52 -22.87
N GLY A 507 26.05 9.23 -22.42
CA GLY A 507 26.77 9.99 -21.41
C GLY A 507 25.93 10.22 -20.13
N LEU A 508 25.76 11.48 -19.72
CA LEU A 508 24.95 11.85 -18.56
C LEU A 508 23.46 11.45 -18.69
N ASN A 509 22.96 11.26 -19.90
CA ASN A 509 21.55 10.90 -20.13
C ASN A 509 21.34 9.39 -20.14
N THR A 510 22.39 8.58 -19.93
CA THR A 510 22.29 7.13 -19.83
C THR A 510 21.29 6.75 -18.73
N ALA A 511 20.29 5.94 -19.10
CA ALA A 511 19.26 5.47 -18.19
C ALA A 511 19.81 4.36 -17.27
N ILE A 512 19.54 4.50 -15.99
CA ILE A 512 19.86 3.52 -14.95
C ILE A 512 18.56 2.94 -14.39
N GLY A 513 18.52 1.61 -14.22
CA GLY A 513 17.39 0.94 -13.55
C GLY A 513 17.43 1.12 -12.02
N GLU A 514 16.44 0.53 -11.36
CA GLU A 514 16.38 0.50 -9.89
C GLU A 514 17.68 -0.05 -9.30
N ARG A 515 18.21 0.62 -8.27
CA ARG A 515 19.46 0.27 -7.60
C ARG A 515 20.65 0.19 -8.56
N GLY A 516 20.69 1.03 -9.60
CA GLY A 516 21.82 1.13 -10.52
C GLY A 516 21.96 -0.03 -11.51
N VAL A 517 20.89 -0.74 -11.81
CA VAL A 517 20.91 -1.75 -12.88
C VAL A 517 21.32 -1.08 -14.20
N GLY A 518 22.33 -1.64 -14.86
CA GLY A 518 22.90 -1.11 -16.11
C GLY A 518 24.34 -0.59 -15.96
N ILE A 519 24.82 -0.35 -14.74
CA ILE A 519 26.21 0.01 -14.44
C ILE A 519 26.78 -0.90 -13.35
N SER A 520 28.12 -1.00 -13.26
CA SER A 520 28.77 -1.80 -12.21
C SER A 520 28.57 -1.17 -10.82
N GLU A 521 28.70 -1.97 -9.75
CA GLU A 521 28.57 -1.48 -8.38
C GLU A 521 29.59 -0.37 -8.05
N GLY A 522 30.83 -0.51 -8.48
CA GLY A 522 31.85 0.52 -8.32
C GLY A 522 31.57 1.79 -9.12
N GLN A 523 30.95 1.70 -10.31
CA GLN A 523 30.46 2.85 -11.08
C GLN A 523 29.32 3.54 -10.34
N ALA A 524 28.36 2.77 -9.82
CA ALA A 524 27.24 3.29 -9.04
C ALA A 524 27.70 4.00 -7.76
N GLN A 525 28.69 3.45 -7.04
CA GLN A 525 29.27 4.10 -5.88
C GLN A 525 29.93 5.44 -6.26
N ARG A 526 30.73 5.49 -7.36
CA ARG A 526 31.34 6.74 -7.82
C ARG A 526 30.30 7.81 -8.18
N VAL A 527 29.19 7.46 -8.82
CA VAL A 527 28.08 8.39 -9.09
C VAL A 527 27.44 8.86 -7.76
N ALA A 528 27.26 7.99 -6.78
CA ALA A 528 26.73 8.37 -5.47
C ALA A 528 27.69 9.32 -4.70
N ILE A 529 28.98 9.12 -4.82
CA ILE A 529 30.01 10.02 -4.26
C ILE A 529 29.96 11.38 -5.00
N ALA A 530 29.90 11.39 -6.35
CA ALA A 530 29.77 12.62 -7.13
C ALA A 530 28.51 13.42 -6.73
N ARG A 531 27.39 12.73 -6.52
CA ARG A 531 26.15 13.33 -6.00
C ARG A 531 26.36 14.01 -4.64
N SER A 532 27.16 13.41 -3.76
CA SER A 532 27.46 13.99 -2.44
C SER A 532 28.38 15.21 -2.55
N PHE A 533 29.31 15.24 -3.50
CA PHE A 533 30.17 16.39 -3.75
C PHE A 533 29.37 17.58 -4.28
N LEU A 534 28.45 17.35 -5.23
CA LEU A 534 27.53 18.37 -5.75
C LEU A 534 26.67 19.03 -4.66
N ARG A 535 26.45 18.34 -3.57
CA ARG A 535 25.63 18.87 -2.48
C ARG A 535 26.36 19.95 -1.66
N GLU A 536 27.69 19.97 -1.63
CA GLU A 536 28.56 20.98 -1.00
C GLU A 536 28.12 21.37 0.43
N LYS A 537 28.02 20.41 1.33
CA LYS A 537 27.56 20.65 2.70
C LYS A 537 28.70 20.58 3.71
N PRO A 538 28.58 21.29 4.86
CA PRO A 538 29.62 21.34 5.87
C PRO A 538 29.96 20.00 6.53
N ILE A 539 29.06 19.01 6.45
CA ILE A 539 29.26 17.67 6.99
C ILE A 539 29.14 16.65 5.85
N LEU A 540 30.14 15.78 5.68
CA LEU A 540 30.17 14.67 4.72
C LEU A 540 30.27 13.35 5.47
N ILE A 541 29.30 12.45 5.24
CA ILE A 541 29.29 11.12 5.84
C ILE A 541 29.42 10.07 4.73
N LEU A 542 30.38 9.16 4.88
CA LEU A 542 30.68 8.08 3.95
C LEU A 542 30.56 6.74 4.69
N ASP A 543 29.51 5.98 4.40
CA ASP A 543 29.23 4.68 5.03
C ASP A 543 29.65 3.56 4.08
N GLU A 544 30.87 3.04 4.25
CA GLU A 544 31.50 2.04 3.38
C GLU A 544 31.42 2.40 1.87
N ALA A 545 31.43 3.71 1.58
CA ALA A 545 31.19 4.25 0.26
C ALA A 545 32.27 3.92 -0.79
N THR A 546 33.42 3.38 -0.37
CA THR A 546 34.52 2.97 -1.27
C THR A 546 34.71 1.45 -1.37
N SER A 547 33.81 0.67 -0.77
CA SER A 547 33.96 -0.79 -0.65
C SER A 547 34.01 -1.54 -1.99
N ALA A 548 33.32 -1.07 -3.02
CA ALA A 548 33.32 -1.66 -4.37
C ALA A 548 34.34 -1.00 -5.33
N LEU A 549 35.20 -0.09 -4.84
CA LEU A 549 36.22 0.55 -5.65
C LEU A 549 37.52 -0.30 -5.64
N ASP A 550 38.22 -0.29 -6.76
CA ASP A 550 39.58 -0.79 -6.84
C ASP A 550 40.53 0.13 -6.03
N PRO A 551 41.68 -0.38 -5.55
CA PRO A 551 42.58 0.36 -4.66
C PRO A 551 43.11 1.66 -5.26
N GLU A 552 43.35 1.73 -6.56
CA GLU A 552 43.87 2.93 -7.23
C GLU A 552 42.79 4.03 -7.30
N THR A 553 41.59 3.70 -7.71
CA THR A 553 40.44 4.61 -7.77
C THR A 553 40.07 5.09 -6.37
N GLU A 554 40.09 4.21 -5.35
CA GLU A 554 39.82 4.57 -3.96
C GLU A 554 40.80 5.65 -3.47
N VAL A 555 42.13 5.48 -3.69
CA VAL A 555 43.13 6.47 -3.28
C VAL A 555 42.88 7.82 -3.97
N LYS A 556 42.49 7.83 -5.25
CA LYS A 556 42.19 9.07 -5.98
C LYS A 556 40.98 9.79 -5.37
N VAL A 557 39.88 9.06 -5.14
CA VAL A 557 38.66 9.60 -4.51
C VAL A 557 38.93 10.13 -3.12
N LEU A 558 39.70 9.40 -2.30
CA LEU A 558 40.08 9.82 -0.96
C LEU A 558 40.94 11.10 -0.96
N LYS A 559 41.83 11.25 -1.95
CA LYS A 559 42.61 12.50 -2.16
C LYS A 559 41.69 13.65 -2.54
N SER A 560 40.73 13.43 -3.41
CA SER A 560 39.73 14.44 -3.78
C SER A 560 38.91 14.90 -2.56
N ILE A 561 38.47 13.99 -1.69
CA ILE A 561 37.78 14.34 -0.44
C ILE A 561 38.65 15.27 0.44
N LYS A 562 39.95 14.98 0.56
CA LYS A 562 40.89 15.80 1.35
C LYS A 562 41.12 17.19 0.76
N SER A 563 40.96 17.34 -0.57
CA SER A 563 41.17 18.60 -1.30
C SER A 563 39.88 19.43 -1.49
N LEU A 564 38.72 18.96 -1.01
CA LEU A 564 37.47 19.73 -1.08
C LEU A 564 37.61 21.10 -0.41
N ASN A 565 37.08 22.13 -1.05
CA ASN A 565 37.06 23.50 -0.54
C ASN A 565 35.67 24.13 -0.74
N PRO A 566 34.96 24.53 0.33
CA PRO A 566 35.38 24.47 1.73
C PRO A 566 35.54 23.04 2.25
N LYS A 567 36.47 22.83 3.18
CA LYS A 567 36.75 21.52 3.74
C LYS A 567 35.61 21.10 4.69
N PRO A 568 34.83 20.04 4.37
CA PRO A 568 33.77 19.56 5.25
C PRO A 568 34.34 18.81 6.46
N THR A 569 33.54 18.72 7.53
CA THR A 569 33.72 17.70 8.58
C THR A 569 33.39 16.36 7.97
N CYS A 570 34.39 15.44 7.89
CA CYS A 570 34.21 14.17 7.20
C CYS A 570 34.14 13.00 8.17
N ILE A 571 33.09 12.22 8.11
CA ILE A 571 32.89 11.02 8.93
C ILE A 571 32.88 9.80 8.00
N ILE A 572 33.85 8.89 8.21
CA ILE A 572 34.04 7.72 7.34
C ILE A 572 33.83 6.45 8.17
N ILE A 573 32.91 5.58 7.73
CA ILE A 573 32.87 4.19 8.19
C ILE A 573 33.63 3.35 7.18
N THR A 574 34.67 2.65 7.60
CA THR A 574 35.47 1.83 6.72
C THR A 574 36.24 0.76 7.48
N HIS A 575 36.62 -0.29 6.77
CA HIS A 575 37.56 -1.33 7.21
C HIS A 575 38.87 -1.27 6.39
N ARG A 576 39.00 -0.30 5.47
CA ARG A 576 40.14 -0.21 4.53
C ARG A 576 41.24 0.69 5.07
N PRO A 577 42.48 0.21 5.12
CA PRO A 577 43.63 1.01 5.60
C PRO A 577 43.85 2.30 4.81
N SER A 578 43.60 2.28 3.49
CA SER A 578 43.70 3.45 2.60
C SER A 578 42.87 4.64 3.09
N ALA A 579 41.63 4.40 3.52
CA ALA A 579 40.74 5.42 4.03
C ALA A 579 41.13 5.88 5.46
N LEU A 580 41.67 4.99 6.29
CA LEU A 580 42.16 5.35 7.63
C LEU A 580 43.32 6.31 7.56
N ASN A 581 44.17 6.23 6.53
CA ASN A 581 45.36 7.10 6.37
C ASN A 581 45.01 8.58 6.12
N ILE A 582 43.82 8.89 5.60
CA ILE A 582 43.41 10.28 5.40
C ILE A 582 42.77 10.91 6.65
N CYS A 583 42.39 10.10 7.64
CA CYS A 583 41.67 10.54 8.82
C CYS A 583 42.60 11.21 9.84
N ASN A 584 42.11 12.24 10.52
CA ASN A 584 42.77 12.90 11.63
C ASN A 584 42.76 12.02 12.88
N ARG A 585 41.60 11.38 13.14
CA ARG A 585 41.38 10.51 14.30
C ARG A 585 40.69 9.23 13.87
N ILE A 586 40.95 8.13 14.56
CA ILE A 586 40.35 6.84 14.36
C ILE A 586 39.66 6.44 15.67
N ILE A 587 38.37 6.20 15.58
CA ILE A 587 37.51 5.87 16.72
C ILE A 587 37.03 4.42 16.57
N LYS A 588 37.49 3.53 17.44
CA LYS A 588 37.04 2.14 17.52
C LYS A 588 35.76 2.08 18.36
N LEU A 589 34.69 1.52 17.78
CA LEU A 589 33.48 1.19 18.50
C LEU A 589 33.50 -0.30 18.87
N GLU A 590 33.47 -0.57 20.17
CA GLU A 590 33.50 -1.92 20.71
C GLU A 590 32.58 -2.01 21.92
N LYS A 591 31.69 -3.01 21.93
CA LYS A 591 30.69 -3.23 23.00
C LYS A 591 29.89 -1.99 23.38
N GLY A 592 29.52 -1.20 22.36
CA GLY A 592 28.74 0.01 22.54
C GLY A 592 29.52 1.24 23.08
N ARG A 593 30.84 1.18 23.21
CA ARG A 593 31.67 2.28 23.71
C ARG A 593 32.70 2.71 22.68
N LEU A 594 33.06 3.99 22.73
CA LEU A 594 34.09 4.57 21.86
C LEU A 594 35.45 4.52 22.52
N ARG A 595 36.48 4.19 21.73
CA ARG A 595 37.88 4.29 22.10
C ARG A 595 38.66 4.90 20.94
N GLU A 596 39.43 5.93 21.19
CA GLU A 596 40.36 6.48 20.22
C GLU A 596 41.60 5.58 20.08
N VAL A 597 41.98 5.32 18.82
CA VAL A 597 43.09 4.42 18.48
C VAL A 597 44.24 5.20 17.86
N SER A 598 45.47 4.86 18.25
CA SER A 598 46.68 5.46 17.70
C SER A 598 46.84 5.11 16.21
N ARG A 599 47.42 6.03 15.44
CA ARG A 599 47.75 5.81 14.02
C ARG A 599 48.74 4.68 13.79
N ASP A 600 49.63 4.42 14.74
CA ASP A 600 50.65 3.37 14.62
C ASP A 600 50.02 1.96 14.63
N SER A 601 48.83 1.81 15.17
CA SER A 601 48.08 0.55 15.21
C SER A 601 47.08 0.37 14.06
N ILE A 602 47.10 1.20 13.00
CA ILE A 602 46.16 1.11 11.88
C ILE A 602 46.13 -0.28 11.24
N TYR A 603 47.31 -0.88 11.02
CA TYR A 603 47.42 -2.21 10.41
C TYR A 603 46.97 -3.33 11.35
N GLU A 604 47.17 -3.20 12.66
CA GLU A 604 46.65 -4.15 13.66
C GLU A 604 45.14 -4.08 13.72
N VAL A 605 44.58 -2.88 13.80
CA VAL A 605 43.14 -2.65 13.77
C VAL A 605 42.50 -3.16 12.48
N ALA A 606 43.14 -2.91 11.33
CA ALA A 606 42.64 -3.41 10.05
C ALA A 606 42.71 -4.94 9.95
N SER A 607 43.73 -5.58 10.52
CA SER A 607 43.86 -7.05 10.54
C SER A 607 42.92 -7.73 11.53
N GLU A 608 42.51 -7.08 12.63
CA GLU A 608 41.50 -7.57 13.56
C GLU A 608 40.06 -7.50 12.99
N LEU A 609 39.85 -6.71 11.93
CA LEU A 609 38.53 -6.44 11.36
C LEU A 609 38.23 -7.28 10.08
N VAL A 610 39.23 -7.97 9.54
CA VAL A 610 39.12 -8.94 8.43
C VAL A 610 38.95 -10.34 8.98
#